data_c02b1dc6979e9582178738bd7f565744
#
_entry.id   c02b1dc6979e9582178738bd7f565744
#
_cell.length_a   1.000
_cell.length_b   1.000
_cell.length_c   1.000
_cell.angle_alpha   90.00
_cell.angle_beta   90.00
_cell.angle_gamma   90.00
#
_symmetry.space_group_name_H-M   'P 1'
#
loop_
_entity.id
_entity.type
_entity.pdbx_description
1 polymer ?
#
loop_
_entity_poly.entity_id
_entity_poly.type
_entity_poly.pdbx_seq_one_letter_code
_entity_poly.pdbx_strand_id
1 'polypeptide(L)'
;ALMLAGVLTLGCFPTTVGAVNNAYDGTKPADGTTKKQPFLAGTGGSTNFRIPGLVTLNDGTLVASSDARWNGGGDGGGLDTIVSRSTDNGKTWSYTFANYLGDNGNVHNNGSTAFIDPALTTDGGTVYMAADLYPAGTALNSASYAPKTGHTGYDSQHRLVLAKATDSVTAASDTAQRMNAAFTYYLEKNPDENATSYYLLKDASGNTVSGYTVDAYFNITGNGVNTNLFCGDSPYFPYPTDFIYVTKSTDGGETWSEPTLLDVKKASEQSLLVGPGRGIVISTGEHKGRIVFTCYEFTNGDKN
;
A
#
# COMPACT_ATOMS: atom_id res chain seq x y z
N ALA A 1 -10.94 -25.13 -13.62
CA ALA A 1 -10.56 -24.00 -12.80
C ALA A 1 -9.95 -24.57 -11.52
N LEU A 2 -8.65 -24.64 -11.41
CA LEU A 2 -7.94 -25.03 -10.20
C LEU A 2 -7.65 -23.73 -9.45
N MET A 3 -8.41 -23.46 -8.36
CA MET A 3 -8.05 -22.40 -7.43
C MET A 3 -6.76 -22.84 -6.72
N LEU A 4 -5.64 -22.25 -7.09
CA LEU A 4 -4.41 -22.36 -6.33
C LEU A 4 -4.51 -21.36 -5.18
N ALA A 5 -5.07 -21.79 -4.04
CA ALA A 5 -4.97 -21.02 -2.81
C ALA A 5 -3.52 -21.05 -2.35
N GLY A 6 -2.78 -19.98 -2.63
CA GLY A 6 -1.48 -19.77 -2.01
C GLY A 6 -1.66 -19.73 -0.50
N VAL A 7 -1.09 -20.70 0.21
CA VAL A 7 -1.07 -20.73 1.67
C VAL A 7 -0.03 -19.72 2.13
N LEU A 8 -0.46 -18.49 2.39
CA LEU A 8 0.37 -17.53 3.11
C LEU A 8 0.20 -17.83 4.61
N THR A 9 1.18 -18.47 5.22
CA THR A 9 1.36 -18.38 6.67
C THR A 9 1.88 -16.97 6.93
N LEU A 10 0.97 -16.05 7.23
CA LEU A 10 1.33 -14.75 7.75
C LEU A 10 2.16 -14.98 9.03
N GLY A 11 3.49 -14.95 8.89
CA GLY A 11 4.39 -14.86 10.02
C GLY A 11 3.95 -13.71 10.90
N CYS A 12 4.20 -13.79 12.20
CA CYS A 12 3.83 -12.76 13.18
C CYS A 12 4.03 -11.36 12.59
N PHE A 13 2.92 -10.64 12.39
CA PHE A 13 3.02 -9.19 12.22
C PHE A 13 3.74 -8.63 13.45
N PRO A 14 4.67 -7.70 13.30
CA PRO A 14 5.28 -7.06 14.45
C PRO A 14 4.17 -6.51 15.35
N THR A 15 4.32 -6.72 16.64
CA THR A 15 3.34 -6.31 17.66
C THR A 15 3.46 -4.84 18.04
N THR A 16 4.38 -4.12 17.44
CA THR A 16 4.51 -2.69 17.66
C THR A 16 3.38 -1.99 16.92
N VAL A 17 2.54 -1.31 17.65
CA VAL A 17 1.62 -0.31 17.12
C VAL A 17 2.51 0.77 16.49
N GLY A 18 2.73 0.66 15.18
CA GLY A 18 3.60 1.57 14.44
C GLY A 18 3.05 2.98 14.49
N ALA A 19 3.94 3.93 14.48
CA ALA A 19 3.60 5.32 14.28
C ALA A 19 2.78 5.47 12.99
N VAL A 20 1.86 6.42 13.00
CA VAL A 20 1.17 6.92 11.82
C VAL A 20 2.20 7.17 10.71
N ASN A 21 1.87 6.87 9.46
CA ASN A 21 2.69 7.16 8.29
C ASN A 21 3.31 8.57 8.44
N ASN A 22 4.61 8.68 8.27
CA ASN A 22 5.37 9.92 8.53
C ASN A 22 4.92 11.13 7.72
N ALA A 23 4.22 10.93 6.61
CA ALA A 23 3.64 12.01 5.82
C ALA A 23 2.33 12.57 6.43
N TYR A 24 1.72 11.82 7.34
CA TYR A 24 0.53 12.24 8.06
C TYR A 24 0.90 12.51 9.50
N ASP A 25 0.87 13.78 9.92
CA ASP A 25 1.31 14.23 11.24
C ASP A 25 0.34 13.88 12.39
N GLY A 26 -0.74 13.18 12.07
CA GLY A 26 -1.76 12.80 13.04
C GLY A 26 -2.63 13.96 13.52
N THR A 27 -2.45 15.18 13.02
CA THR A 27 -3.36 16.28 13.28
C THR A 27 -4.67 16.02 12.52
N LYS A 28 -5.52 15.21 13.12
CA LYS A 28 -6.89 15.01 12.63
C LYS A 28 -7.59 16.37 12.74
N PRO A 29 -8.09 16.93 11.64
CA PRO A 29 -9.15 17.90 11.79
C PRO A 29 -10.20 17.21 12.63
N ALA A 30 -10.66 17.85 13.68
CA ALA A 30 -11.75 17.32 14.51
C ALA A 30 -12.97 17.17 13.61
N ASP A 31 -13.10 15.99 13.00
CA ASP A 31 -14.27 15.68 12.19
C ASP A 31 -15.39 15.22 13.10
N GLY A 32 -15.89 16.17 13.86
CA GLY A 32 -17.13 16.04 14.62
C GLY A 32 -18.34 15.99 13.69
N THR A 33 -18.26 15.28 12.55
CA THR A 33 -19.41 15.18 11.68
C THR A 33 -20.51 14.40 12.37
N THR A 34 -21.60 15.07 12.64
CA THR A 34 -22.86 14.47 13.10
C THR A 34 -23.58 13.73 11.97
N LYS A 35 -22.92 13.52 10.80
CA LYS A 35 -23.51 12.95 9.61
C LYS A 35 -23.30 11.44 9.58
N LYS A 36 -24.30 10.72 9.10
CA LYS A 36 -24.32 9.24 8.98
C LYS A 36 -23.51 8.73 7.77
N GLN A 37 -22.38 9.37 7.46
CA GLN A 37 -21.55 9.01 6.30
C GLN A 37 -20.09 8.95 6.74
N PRO A 38 -19.41 7.83 6.52
CA PRO A 38 -18.00 7.68 6.90
C PRO A 38 -17.07 8.62 6.12
N PHE A 39 -17.44 8.98 4.88
CA PHE A 39 -16.64 9.83 4.02
C PHE A 39 -17.53 10.90 3.38
N LEU A 40 -17.12 12.15 3.49
CA LEU A 40 -17.75 13.32 2.87
C LEU A 40 -16.70 14.08 2.07
N ALA A 41 -17.09 14.77 1.02
CA ALA A 41 -16.20 15.67 0.29
C ALA A 41 -15.52 16.62 1.28
N GLY A 42 -14.19 16.63 1.30
CA GLY A 42 -13.37 17.39 2.25
C GLY A 42 -12.85 16.56 3.43
N THR A 43 -13.34 15.35 3.68
CA THR A 43 -12.79 14.48 4.72
C THR A 43 -11.33 14.19 4.43
N GLY A 44 -10.45 14.44 5.41
CA GLY A 44 -9.00 14.27 5.25
C GLY A 44 -8.37 15.14 4.16
N GLY A 45 -9.11 16.12 3.60
CA GLY A 45 -8.66 16.98 2.51
C GLY A 45 -9.02 16.47 1.11
N SER A 46 -9.48 15.22 0.96
CA SER A 46 -9.93 14.69 -0.33
C SER A 46 -11.39 15.04 -0.61
N THR A 47 -11.71 15.29 -1.88
CA THR A 47 -13.08 15.52 -2.32
C THR A 47 -13.71 14.33 -3.02
N ASN A 48 -12.92 13.31 -3.33
CA ASN A 48 -13.36 12.12 -4.06
C ASN A 48 -13.01 10.85 -3.30
N PHE A 49 -14.02 10.02 -3.08
CA PHE A 49 -13.89 8.72 -2.42
C PHE A 49 -14.53 7.65 -3.28
N ARG A 50 -13.83 6.51 -3.42
CA ARG A 50 -14.34 5.35 -4.15
C ARG A 50 -13.92 4.06 -3.43
N ILE A 51 -14.55 2.94 -3.83
CA ILE A 51 -14.22 1.58 -3.37
C ILE A 51 -14.37 1.47 -1.85
N PRO A 52 -15.55 1.70 -1.29
CA PRO A 52 -15.76 1.59 0.15
C PRO A 52 -15.79 0.14 0.62
N GLY A 53 -15.09 -0.15 1.72
CA GLY A 53 -15.21 -1.35 2.51
C GLY A 53 -15.83 -1.05 3.88
N LEU A 54 -16.45 -2.05 4.52
CA LEU A 54 -17.03 -1.90 5.87
C LEU A 54 -16.95 -3.22 6.64
N VAL A 55 -16.48 -3.15 7.88
CA VAL A 55 -16.53 -4.25 8.85
C VAL A 55 -17.10 -3.77 10.18
N THR A 56 -17.62 -4.72 10.96
CA THR A 56 -18.13 -4.45 12.32
C THR A 56 -17.36 -5.33 13.30
N LEU A 57 -16.86 -4.74 14.37
CA LEU A 57 -16.17 -5.43 15.45
C LEU A 57 -17.17 -6.00 16.47
N ASN A 58 -16.69 -6.86 17.37
CA ASN A 58 -17.52 -7.53 18.38
C ASN A 58 -18.15 -6.55 19.38
N ASP A 59 -17.51 -5.41 19.60
CA ASP A 59 -18.02 -4.34 20.47
C ASP A 59 -19.02 -3.39 19.78
N GLY A 60 -19.31 -3.64 18.50
CA GLY A 60 -20.20 -2.82 17.67
C GLY A 60 -19.48 -1.66 16.95
N THR A 61 -18.19 -1.49 17.13
CA THR A 61 -17.41 -0.50 16.37
C THR A 61 -17.49 -0.79 14.87
N LEU A 62 -17.85 0.22 14.09
CA LEU A 62 -17.84 0.18 12.63
C LEU A 62 -16.52 0.74 12.11
N VAL A 63 -15.87 0.03 11.19
CA VAL A 63 -14.65 0.49 10.52
C VAL A 63 -14.88 0.43 9.01
N ALA A 64 -14.79 1.59 8.36
CA ALA A 64 -14.94 1.75 6.92
C ALA A 64 -13.61 2.16 6.30
N SER A 65 -13.29 1.66 5.11
CA SER A 65 -12.15 2.11 4.28
C SER A 65 -12.63 2.67 2.95
N SER A 66 -11.82 3.49 2.32
CA SER A 66 -12.02 3.98 0.95
C SER A 66 -10.72 4.48 0.36
N ASP A 67 -10.65 4.59 -0.96
CA ASP A 67 -9.65 5.44 -1.62
C ASP A 67 -9.96 6.90 -1.34
N ALA A 68 -8.99 7.65 -0.84
CA ALA A 68 -8.98 9.11 -0.88
C ALA A 68 -8.25 9.53 -2.16
N ARG A 69 -8.97 10.12 -3.11
CA ARG A 69 -8.47 10.44 -4.45
C ARG A 69 -8.24 11.93 -4.58
N TRP A 70 -7.00 12.30 -4.79
CA TRP A 70 -6.59 13.71 -4.73
C TRP A 70 -6.83 14.47 -6.04
N ASN A 71 -6.71 13.79 -7.19
CA ASN A 71 -6.81 14.38 -8.52
C ASN A 71 -8.11 14.04 -9.26
N GLY A 72 -9.24 14.07 -8.58
CA GLY A 72 -10.53 13.70 -9.16
C GLY A 72 -10.84 12.21 -8.97
N GLY A 73 -11.79 11.67 -9.75
CA GLY A 73 -12.30 10.30 -9.54
C GLY A 73 -11.54 9.17 -10.28
N GLY A 74 -10.44 9.47 -10.98
CA GLY A 74 -9.67 8.50 -11.77
C GLY A 74 -8.86 7.52 -10.91
N ASP A 75 -8.41 6.43 -11.52
CA ASP A 75 -7.61 5.38 -10.87
C ASP A 75 -6.09 5.64 -10.97
N GLY A 76 -5.69 6.72 -11.60
CA GLY A 76 -4.30 7.18 -11.70
C GLY A 76 -4.08 8.44 -10.89
N GLY A 77 -2.83 8.68 -10.52
CA GLY A 77 -2.45 9.82 -9.69
C GLY A 77 -2.40 9.47 -8.20
N GLY A 78 -2.29 10.47 -7.33
CA GLY A 78 -2.19 10.27 -5.90
C GLY A 78 -3.48 9.71 -5.31
N LEU A 79 -3.38 8.53 -4.72
CA LEU A 79 -4.45 7.89 -3.97
C LEU A 79 -3.88 7.39 -2.65
N ASP A 80 -4.61 7.66 -1.56
CA ASP A 80 -4.29 7.17 -0.23
C ASP A 80 -5.44 6.33 0.33
N THR A 81 -5.15 5.47 1.30
CA THR A 81 -6.18 4.67 1.95
C THR A 81 -6.66 5.36 3.22
N ILE A 82 -7.85 5.94 3.15
CA ILE A 82 -8.52 6.55 4.31
C ILE A 82 -9.38 5.53 5.04
N VAL A 83 -9.43 5.64 6.35
CA VAL A 83 -10.26 4.81 7.23
C VAL A 83 -11.10 5.71 8.12
N SER A 84 -12.38 5.39 8.25
CA SER A 84 -13.29 6.03 9.20
C SER A 84 -13.85 5.00 10.18
N ARG A 85 -13.97 5.41 11.44
CA ARG A 85 -14.53 4.58 12.51
C ARG A 85 -15.71 5.25 13.20
N SER A 86 -16.64 4.44 13.69
CA SER A 86 -17.77 4.90 14.49
C SER A 86 -17.99 3.92 15.66
N THR A 87 -18.15 4.46 16.87
CA THR A 87 -18.46 3.70 18.10
C THR A 87 -19.90 3.93 18.57
N ASP A 88 -20.69 4.65 17.79
CA ASP A 88 -22.06 5.05 18.14
C ASP A 88 -23.10 4.64 17.08
N ASN A 89 -22.83 3.49 16.44
CA ASN A 89 -23.69 2.91 15.41
C ASN A 89 -23.87 3.82 14.17
N GLY A 90 -22.78 4.45 13.72
CA GLY A 90 -22.76 5.25 12.51
C GLY A 90 -23.35 6.65 12.63
N LYS A 91 -23.60 7.13 13.86
CA LYS A 91 -24.12 8.48 14.08
C LYS A 91 -23.04 9.53 13.90
N THR A 92 -21.83 9.23 14.40
CA THR A 92 -20.63 10.06 14.21
C THR A 92 -19.46 9.22 13.73
N TRP A 93 -18.56 9.85 13.00
CA TRP A 93 -17.39 9.21 12.43
C TRP A 93 -16.14 10.04 12.68
N SER A 94 -15.04 9.37 13.01
CA SER A 94 -13.70 9.94 13.01
C SER A 94 -12.88 9.24 11.94
N TYR A 95 -11.86 9.91 11.38
CA TYR A 95 -11.04 9.31 10.33
C TYR A 95 -9.54 9.32 10.67
N THR A 96 -8.84 8.43 10.01
CA THR A 96 -7.38 8.36 9.94
C THR A 96 -6.98 7.83 8.56
N PHE A 97 -5.68 7.69 8.31
CA PHE A 97 -5.17 7.04 7.11
C PHE A 97 -4.41 5.78 7.47
N ALA A 98 -4.68 4.69 6.77
CA ALA A 98 -3.85 3.48 6.87
C ALA A 98 -2.55 3.64 6.07
N ASN A 99 -2.61 4.36 4.93
CA ASN A 99 -1.47 4.82 4.17
C ASN A 99 -1.74 6.25 3.71
N TYR A 100 -0.75 7.10 3.82
CA TYR A 100 -0.86 8.51 3.50
C TYR A 100 0.47 9.07 2.99
N LEU A 101 0.47 9.54 1.77
CA LEU A 101 1.54 10.35 1.19
C LEU A 101 1.12 11.81 1.04
N GLY A 102 -0.18 12.08 1.17
CA GLY A 102 -0.76 13.39 1.34
C GLY A 102 -0.68 14.31 0.14
N ASP A 103 -1.13 15.54 0.37
CA ASP A 103 -1.09 16.64 -0.57
C ASP A 103 0.24 17.40 -0.45
N ASN A 104 1.33 16.84 -0.92
CA ASN A 104 2.64 17.50 -0.87
C ASN A 104 3.16 17.93 -2.27
N GLY A 105 2.27 18.30 -3.15
CA GLY A 105 2.59 18.90 -4.45
C GLY A 105 3.17 17.96 -5.51
N ASN A 106 3.90 16.93 -5.13
CA ASN A 106 4.43 15.92 -6.06
C ASN A 106 3.57 14.67 -6.11
N VAL A 107 2.68 14.52 -5.15
CA VAL A 107 1.93 13.28 -4.89
C VAL A 107 0.64 13.21 -5.73
N HIS A 108 0.19 14.31 -6.33
CA HIS A 108 -1.13 14.39 -6.99
C HIS A 108 -1.09 14.47 -8.51
N ASN A 109 0.01 14.11 -9.12
CA ASN A 109 0.17 14.09 -10.58
C ASN A 109 0.56 12.68 -11.04
N ASN A 110 0.85 12.50 -12.32
CA ASN A 110 1.31 11.22 -12.87
C ASN A 110 2.62 10.68 -12.24
N GLY A 111 3.27 11.46 -11.39
CA GLY A 111 4.41 11.05 -10.58
C GLY A 111 4.04 10.52 -9.19
N SER A 112 2.76 10.31 -8.91
CA SER A 112 2.27 9.90 -7.60
C SER A 112 2.04 8.40 -7.49
N THR A 113 2.21 7.91 -6.28
CA THR A 113 1.88 6.54 -5.86
C THR A 113 0.37 6.41 -5.68
N ALA A 114 -0.17 5.25 -5.99
CA ALA A 114 -1.56 4.92 -5.71
C ALA A 114 -1.65 3.77 -4.71
N PHE A 115 -2.25 4.03 -3.53
CA PHE A 115 -2.78 3.02 -2.63
C PHE A 115 -4.27 2.89 -2.93
N ILE A 116 -4.67 1.79 -3.56
CA ILE A 116 -5.98 1.66 -4.18
C ILE A 116 -6.64 0.33 -3.84
N ASP A 117 -7.97 0.29 -3.94
CA ASP A 117 -8.80 -0.90 -3.82
C ASP A 117 -8.68 -1.62 -2.47
N PRO A 118 -8.85 -0.92 -1.32
CA PRO A 118 -8.75 -1.56 -0.02
C PRO A 118 -9.85 -2.59 0.21
N ALA A 119 -9.45 -3.77 0.70
CA ALA A 119 -10.35 -4.80 1.21
C ALA A 119 -10.15 -4.96 2.70
N LEU A 120 -11.24 -4.99 3.48
CA LEU A 120 -11.22 -5.16 4.92
C LEU A 120 -11.72 -6.56 5.31
N THR A 121 -11.20 -7.09 6.42
CA THR A 121 -11.82 -8.17 7.18
C THR A 121 -11.49 -8.05 8.65
N THR A 122 -12.19 -8.82 9.51
CA THR A 122 -11.95 -8.81 10.95
C THR A 122 -12.21 -10.19 11.56
N ASP A 123 -11.46 -10.51 12.61
CA ASP A 123 -11.76 -11.62 13.51
C ASP A 123 -12.70 -11.20 14.67
N GLY A 124 -13.15 -9.97 14.65
CA GLY A 124 -13.99 -9.35 15.66
C GLY A 124 -13.26 -8.41 16.64
N GLY A 125 -11.95 -8.51 16.73
CA GLY A 125 -11.10 -7.63 17.54
C GLY A 125 -10.09 -6.87 16.70
N THR A 126 -9.41 -7.56 15.81
CA THR A 126 -8.43 -6.98 14.88
C THR A 126 -9.09 -6.71 13.53
N VAL A 127 -8.77 -5.58 12.92
CA VAL A 127 -9.10 -5.28 11.53
C VAL A 127 -7.88 -5.55 10.68
N TYR A 128 -8.07 -6.32 9.61
CA TYR A 128 -7.04 -6.59 8.60
C TYR A 128 -7.40 -5.91 7.30
N MET A 129 -6.40 -5.38 6.61
CA MET A 129 -6.56 -4.75 5.32
C MET A 129 -5.56 -5.34 4.33
N ALA A 130 -6.02 -5.60 3.11
CA ALA A 130 -5.19 -5.80 1.95
C ALA A 130 -5.57 -4.75 0.91
N ALA A 131 -4.60 -4.20 0.19
CA ALA A 131 -4.86 -3.26 -0.89
C ALA A 131 -3.72 -3.29 -1.91
N ASP A 132 -3.94 -2.65 -3.05
CA ASP A 132 -2.96 -2.55 -4.12
C ASP A 132 -2.10 -1.31 -3.95
N LEU A 133 -0.85 -1.43 -4.35
CA LEU A 133 0.12 -0.34 -4.39
C LEU A 133 0.72 -0.26 -5.78
N TYR A 134 0.54 0.88 -6.45
CA TYR A 134 1.17 1.20 -7.71
C TYR A 134 2.28 2.24 -7.51
N PRO A 135 3.50 1.98 -7.98
CA PRO A 135 4.52 3.02 -8.08
C PRO A 135 4.07 4.18 -8.96
N ALA A 136 4.62 5.34 -8.73
CA ALA A 136 4.35 6.53 -9.52
C ALA A 136 4.32 6.24 -11.03
N GLY A 137 3.33 6.80 -11.72
CA GLY A 137 3.17 6.64 -13.15
C GLY A 137 2.82 5.22 -13.63
N THR A 138 2.49 4.30 -12.71
CA THR A 138 1.99 2.96 -13.05
C THR A 138 0.49 2.92 -12.82
N ALA A 139 -0.27 2.42 -13.80
CA ALA A 139 -1.72 2.28 -13.70
C ALA A 139 -2.22 1.16 -14.61
N LEU A 140 -3.22 0.40 -14.16
CA LEU A 140 -3.73 -0.77 -14.87
C LEU A 140 -4.27 -0.44 -16.27
N ASN A 141 -4.97 0.67 -16.39
CA ASN A 141 -5.79 1.01 -17.57
C ASN A 141 -5.09 1.94 -18.58
N SER A 142 -3.80 2.17 -18.45
CA SER A 142 -3.04 3.03 -19.37
C SER A 142 -2.07 2.22 -20.21
N ALA A 143 -2.18 2.28 -21.53
CA ALA A 143 -1.29 1.56 -22.45
C ALA A 143 0.20 1.92 -22.23
N SER A 144 0.49 3.16 -21.80
CA SER A 144 1.85 3.65 -21.52
C SER A 144 2.34 3.30 -20.11
N TYR A 145 1.42 3.02 -19.18
CA TYR A 145 1.72 2.86 -17.76
C TYR A 145 1.32 1.50 -17.19
N ALA A 146 0.63 0.66 -17.98
CA ALA A 146 0.20 -0.65 -17.51
C ALA A 146 1.41 -1.55 -17.17
N PRO A 147 1.35 -2.31 -16.08
CA PRO A 147 2.32 -3.34 -15.76
C PRO A 147 2.50 -4.33 -16.92
N LYS A 148 3.66 -4.92 -17.00
CA LYS A 148 4.00 -5.93 -18.01
C LYS A 148 4.41 -7.23 -17.33
N THR A 149 4.28 -8.33 -18.08
CA THR A 149 4.82 -9.63 -17.65
C THR A 149 6.36 -9.62 -17.65
N GLY A 150 6.95 -10.55 -16.91
CA GLY A 150 8.39 -10.80 -16.88
C GLY A 150 9.08 -10.47 -15.58
N HIS A 151 8.43 -9.72 -14.66
CA HIS A 151 9.02 -9.38 -13.38
C HIS A 151 7.97 -9.17 -12.28
N THR A 152 8.27 -9.62 -11.07
CA THR A 152 7.37 -9.49 -9.92
C THR A 152 7.66 -8.26 -9.05
N GLY A 153 8.78 -7.57 -9.27
CA GLY A 153 9.29 -6.52 -8.38
C GLY A 153 10.23 -7.06 -7.28
N TYR A 154 10.42 -8.38 -7.23
CA TYR A 154 11.25 -9.05 -6.24
C TYR A 154 12.35 -9.89 -6.89
N ASP A 155 13.42 -10.15 -6.15
CA ASP A 155 14.43 -11.12 -6.51
C ASP A 155 14.10 -12.54 -6.01
N SER A 156 14.98 -13.50 -6.30
CA SER A 156 14.82 -14.89 -5.86
C SER A 156 14.88 -15.12 -4.33
N GLN A 157 15.22 -14.07 -3.58
CA GLN A 157 15.26 -14.05 -2.12
C GLN A 157 14.08 -13.26 -1.54
N HIS A 158 13.07 -12.94 -2.36
CA HIS A 158 11.86 -12.19 -2.00
C HIS A 158 12.14 -10.77 -1.50
N ARG A 159 13.25 -10.14 -1.97
CA ARG A 159 13.59 -8.77 -1.61
C ARG A 159 13.11 -7.82 -2.69
N LEU A 160 12.52 -6.68 -2.29
CA LEU A 160 12.10 -5.64 -3.21
C LEU A 160 13.32 -5.10 -3.97
N VAL A 161 13.31 -5.22 -5.30
CA VAL A 161 14.40 -4.73 -6.15
C VAL A 161 14.15 -3.30 -6.61
N LEU A 162 15.24 -2.55 -6.69
CA LEU A 162 15.22 -1.13 -7.03
C LEU A 162 16.24 -0.82 -8.14
N ALA A 163 15.89 0.14 -8.98
CA ALA A 163 16.82 0.82 -9.87
C ALA A 163 17.17 2.19 -9.32
N LYS A 164 18.39 2.65 -9.57
CA LYS A 164 18.80 4.03 -9.26
C LYS A 164 18.36 4.96 -10.38
N ALA A 165 17.75 6.09 -10.02
CA ALA A 165 17.42 7.14 -10.98
C ALA A 165 18.69 7.73 -11.64
N THR A 166 18.58 8.05 -12.92
CA THR A 166 19.60 8.66 -13.74
C THR A 166 19.03 9.88 -14.46
N ASP A 167 19.87 10.64 -15.17
CA ASP A 167 19.40 11.79 -15.96
C ASP A 167 18.43 11.37 -17.09
N SER A 168 18.49 10.11 -17.53
CA SER A 168 17.67 9.60 -18.63
C SER A 168 16.46 8.77 -18.19
N VAL A 169 16.51 8.16 -17.01
CA VAL A 169 15.41 7.34 -16.47
C VAL A 169 15.22 7.64 -14.98
N THR A 170 14.06 8.14 -14.64
CA THR A 170 13.66 8.49 -13.28
C THR A 170 12.45 7.64 -12.83
N ALA A 171 12.10 7.75 -11.57
CA ALA A 171 10.89 7.14 -11.02
C ALA A 171 9.58 7.64 -11.69
N ALA A 172 9.60 8.85 -12.30
CA ALA A 172 8.47 9.43 -13.04
C ALA A 172 8.49 9.12 -14.55
N SER A 173 9.52 8.43 -15.06
CA SER A 173 9.59 8.02 -16.47
C SER A 173 8.47 7.02 -16.78
N ASP A 174 8.11 6.89 -18.06
CA ASP A 174 7.09 5.91 -18.46
C ASP A 174 7.51 4.46 -18.14
N THR A 175 6.52 3.56 -18.09
CA THR A 175 6.73 2.16 -17.72
C THR A 175 7.78 1.48 -18.59
N ALA A 176 7.78 1.73 -19.92
CA ALA A 176 8.72 1.08 -20.83
C ALA A 176 10.17 1.52 -20.57
N GLN A 177 10.40 2.80 -20.27
CA GLN A 177 11.73 3.30 -19.90
C GLN A 177 12.19 2.71 -18.58
N ARG A 178 11.32 2.70 -17.56
CA ARG A 178 11.64 2.15 -16.23
C ARG A 178 11.92 0.66 -16.27
N MET A 179 11.17 -0.13 -17.05
CA MET A 179 11.40 -1.57 -17.20
C MET A 179 12.81 -1.91 -17.73
N ASN A 180 13.42 -1.01 -18.49
CA ASN A 180 14.76 -1.19 -19.03
C ASN A 180 15.88 -0.68 -18.09
N ALA A 181 15.51 -0.14 -16.91
CA ALA A 181 16.50 0.28 -15.93
C ALA A 181 17.25 -0.91 -15.32
N ALA A 182 18.43 -0.63 -14.76
CA ALA A 182 19.22 -1.65 -14.09
C ALA A 182 18.74 -1.83 -12.63
N PHE A 183 17.97 -2.87 -12.36
CA PHE A 183 17.50 -3.21 -11.00
C PHE A 183 18.59 -3.97 -10.25
N THR A 184 19.59 -3.24 -9.80
CA THR A 184 20.79 -3.75 -9.13
C THR A 184 20.86 -3.39 -7.65
N TYR A 185 19.82 -2.77 -7.13
CA TYR A 185 19.67 -2.45 -5.71
C TYR A 185 18.50 -3.24 -5.14
N TYR A 186 18.49 -3.40 -3.83
CA TYR A 186 17.38 -4.07 -3.14
C TYR A 186 17.24 -3.56 -1.70
N LEU A 187 16.06 -3.78 -1.12
CA LEU A 187 15.83 -3.56 0.30
C LEU A 187 16.04 -4.85 1.10
N GLU A 188 16.76 -4.73 2.19
CA GLU A 188 16.93 -5.78 3.19
C GLU A 188 16.46 -5.26 4.54
N LYS A 189 15.65 -6.03 5.27
CA LYS A 189 15.24 -5.61 6.61
C LYS A 189 16.48 -5.45 7.49
N ASN A 190 16.56 -4.32 8.20
CA ASN A 190 17.67 -4.09 9.12
C ASN A 190 17.57 -5.08 10.30
N PRO A 191 18.61 -5.86 10.60
CA PRO A 191 18.61 -6.77 11.74
C PRO A 191 18.64 -6.05 13.10
N ASP A 192 19.09 -4.79 13.13
CA ASP A 192 19.04 -3.95 14.32
C ASP A 192 17.67 -3.25 14.39
N GLU A 193 16.78 -3.78 15.23
CA GLU A 193 15.43 -3.23 15.43
C GLU A 193 15.41 -1.84 16.07
N ASN A 194 16.53 -1.38 16.64
CA ASN A 194 16.66 -0.04 17.24
C ASN A 194 17.30 0.96 16.28
N ALA A 195 17.64 0.54 15.07
CA ALA A 195 18.25 1.44 14.10
C ALA A 195 17.23 2.44 13.55
N THR A 196 17.71 3.62 13.17
CA THR A 196 16.88 4.66 12.52
C THR A 196 16.35 4.18 11.16
N SER A 197 17.09 3.31 10.46
CA SER A 197 16.70 2.75 9.18
C SER A 197 16.06 1.38 9.39
N TYR A 198 14.78 1.26 9.03
CA TYR A 198 14.07 -0.04 9.09
C TYR A 198 14.53 -1.00 7.99
N TYR A 199 14.79 -0.45 6.79
CA TYR A 199 15.40 -1.18 5.69
C TYR A 199 16.80 -0.65 5.40
N LEU A 200 17.71 -1.55 5.05
CA LEU A 200 19.01 -1.24 4.46
C LEU A 200 18.86 -1.25 2.94
N LEU A 201 19.20 -0.13 2.31
CA LEU A 201 19.34 -0.04 0.85
C LEU A 201 20.69 -0.67 0.48
N LYS A 202 20.67 -1.76 -0.26
CA LYS A 202 21.85 -2.55 -0.66
C LYS A 202 22.12 -2.42 -2.16
N ASP A 203 23.39 -2.44 -2.54
CA ASP A 203 23.84 -2.59 -3.92
C ASP A 203 23.94 -4.08 -4.32
N ALA A 204 24.22 -4.36 -5.59
CA ALA A 204 24.39 -5.72 -6.12
C ALA A 204 25.50 -6.53 -5.46
N SER A 205 26.49 -5.88 -4.82
CA SER A 205 27.56 -6.52 -4.07
C SER A 205 27.20 -6.76 -2.60
N GLY A 206 26.01 -6.36 -2.17
CA GLY A 206 25.53 -6.49 -0.79
C GLY A 206 26.00 -5.37 0.15
N ASN A 207 26.67 -4.34 -0.37
CA ASN A 207 27.09 -3.22 0.46
C ASN A 207 25.90 -2.29 0.73
N THR A 208 25.82 -1.76 1.95
CA THR A 208 24.84 -0.73 2.27
C THR A 208 25.20 0.58 1.58
N VAL A 209 24.24 1.14 0.85
CA VAL A 209 24.37 2.46 0.24
C VAL A 209 24.31 3.51 1.34
N SER A 210 25.41 4.23 1.52
CA SER A 210 25.56 5.22 2.59
C SER A 210 24.75 6.50 2.34
N GLY A 211 24.41 7.20 3.43
CA GLY A 211 23.78 8.50 3.37
C GLY A 211 22.26 8.48 3.17
N TYR A 212 21.63 7.31 3.18
CA TYR A 212 20.18 7.14 3.16
C TYR A 212 19.70 6.34 4.35
N THR A 213 18.50 6.66 4.81
CA THR A 213 17.68 5.83 5.69
C THR A 213 16.36 5.51 4.99
N VAL A 214 15.85 4.30 5.18
CA VAL A 214 14.55 3.87 4.67
C VAL A 214 13.72 3.35 5.83
N ASP A 215 12.57 3.96 6.08
CA ASP A 215 11.68 3.55 7.15
C ASP A 215 10.76 2.38 6.75
N ALA A 216 9.91 1.92 7.69
CA ALA A 216 8.98 0.83 7.47
C ALA A 216 7.87 1.14 6.46
N TYR A 217 7.64 2.43 6.16
CA TYR A 217 6.68 2.91 5.17
C TYR A 217 7.32 3.21 3.81
N PHE A 218 8.58 2.78 3.62
CA PHE A 218 9.37 2.99 2.41
C PHE A 218 9.72 4.46 2.14
N ASN A 219 9.62 5.33 3.14
CA ASN A 219 10.14 6.69 3.01
C ASN A 219 11.67 6.64 3.02
N ILE A 220 12.27 7.32 2.07
CA ILE A 220 13.73 7.45 1.93
C ILE A 220 14.14 8.87 2.27
N THR A 221 15.07 9.01 3.21
CA THR A 221 15.63 10.29 3.63
C THR A 221 17.16 10.26 3.58
N GLY A 222 17.77 11.43 3.40
CA GLY A 222 19.23 11.58 3.35
C GLY A 222 19.72 12.10 2.01
N ASN A 223 20.97 12.58 1.94
CA ASN A 223 21.56 13.18 0.75
C ASN A 223 20.68 14.27 0.09
N GLY A 224 19.94 15.05 0.91
CA GLY A 224 19.04 16.09 0.42
C GLY A 224 17.70 15.60 -0.09
N VAL A 225 17.38 14.30 0.09
CA VAL A 225 16.13 13.66 -0.31
C VAL A 225 15.23 13.46 0.91
N ASN A 226 13.93 13.66 0.72
CA ASN A 226 12.88 13.30 1.67
C ASN A 226 11.62 12.98 0.85
N THR A 227 11.44 11.70 0.50
CA THR A 227 10.34 11.22 -0.34
C THR A 227 10.04 9.76 -0.02
N ASN A 228 9.16 9.13 -0.80
CA ASN A 228 8.87 7.70 -0.71
C ASN A 228 9.45 6.96 -1.93
N LEU A 229 9.94 5.73 -1.74
CA LEU A 229 10.53 4.93 -2.81
C LEU A 229 9.59 4.66 -3.98
N PHE A 230 8.29 4.75 -3.77
CA PHE A 230 7.27 4.57 -4.81
C PHE A 230 6.88 5.86 -5.51
N CYS A 231 7.36 7.03 -5.05
CA CYS A 231 7.06 8.34 -5.64
C CYS A 231 7.97 8.68 -6.82
N GLY A 232 7.49 9.56 -7.70
CA GLY A 232 8.17 9.92 -8.96
C GLY A 232 9.47 10.72 -8.81
N ASP A 233 9.71 11.31 -7.65
CA ASP A 233 10.93 12.05 -7.29
C ASP A 233 11.95 11.20 -6.52
N SER A 234 11.67 9.90 -6.35
CA SER A 234 12.57 9.02 -5.63
C SER A 234 13.90 8.80 -6.36
N PRO A 235 15.04 8.85 -5.66
CA PRO A 235 16.36 8.56 -6.25
C PRO A 235 16.56 7.06 -6.52
N TYR A 236 15.73 6.21 -5.94
CA TYR A 236 15.66 4.78 -6.21
C TYR A 236 14.19 4.41 -6.38
N PHE A 237 13.87 3.57 -7.34
CA PHE A 237 12.49 3.21 -7.64
C PHE A 237 12.33 1.71 -7.89
N PRO A 238 11.19 1.12 -7.50
CA PRO A 238 10.90 -0.28 -7.74
C PRO A 238 10.56 -0.55 -9.21
N TYR A 239 10.57 -1.83 -9.59
CA TYR A 239 10.06 -2.24 -10.89
C TYR A 239 8.62 -1.72 -11.09
N PRO A 240 8.28 -1.19 -12.27
CA PRO A 240 6.97 -0.60 -12.52
C PRO A 240 5.89 -1.67 -12.70
N THR A 241 5.48 -2.26 -11.60
CA THR A 241 4.42 -3.26 -11.50
C THR A 241 3.48 -2.91 -10.34
N ASP A 242 2.42 -3.67 -10.16
CA ASP A 242 1.58 -3.63 -8.99
C ASP A 242 2.20 -4.45 -7.85
N PHE A 243 1.88 -4.03 -6.64
CA PHE A 243 2.23 -4.73 -5.41
C PHE A 243 0.97 -4.86 -4.56
N ILE A 244 0.86 -5.95 -3.80
CA ILE A 244 -0.15 -6.09 -2.76
C ILE A 244 0.51 -5.79 -1.42
N TYR A 245 -0.08 -4.92 -0.63
CA TYR A 245 0.32 -4.72 0.74
C TYR A 245 -0.77 -5.14 1.73
N VAL A 246 -0.35 -5.52 2.92
CA VAL A 246 -1.24 -5.83 4.03
C VAL A 246 -0.85 -5.03 5.26
N THR A 247 -1.86 -4.62 6.03
CA THR A 247 -1.70 -3.95 7.31
C THR A 247 -2.83 -4.35 8.25
N LYS A 248 -2.72 -4.06 9.54
CA LYS A 248 -3.76 -4.35 10.53
C LYS A 248 -3.88 -3.24 11.56
N SER A 249 -5.06 -3.18 12.16
CA SER A 249 -5.35 -2.36 13.33
C SER A 249 -5.85 -3.23 14.47
N THR A 250 -5.34 -3.02 15.68
CA THR A 250 -5.75 -3.71 16.90
C THR A 250 -6.53 -2.81 17.86
N ASP A 251 -6.80 -1.58 17.47
CA ASP A 251 -7.47 -0.54 18.25
C ASP A 251 -8.74 0.00 17.58
N GLY A 252 -9.36 -0.84 16.75
CA GLY A 252 -10.61 -0.50 16.06
C GLY A 252 -10.45 0.50 14.92
N GLY A 253 -9.29 0.55 14.27
CA GLY A 253 -9.04 1.40 13.11
C GLY A 253 -8.47 2.78 13.46
N GLU A 254 -8.04 3.02 14.71
CA GLU A 254 -7.41 4.28 15.10
C GLU A 254 -5.97 4.38 14.58
N THR A 255 -5.21 3.30 14.77
CA THR A 255 -3.84 3.20 14.24
C THR A 255 -3.67 1.92 13.43
N TRP A 256 -2.70 1.91 12.52
CA TRP A 256 -2.41 0.82 11.61
C TRP A 256 -0.96 0.40 11.73
N SER A 257 -0.72 -0.90 11.64
CA SER A 257 0.64 -1.43 11.62
C SER A 257 1.38 -0.99 10.36
N GLU A 258 2.69 -1.06 10.41
CA GLU A 258 3.53 -0.92 9.25
C GLU A 258 3.06 -1.83 8.10
N PRO A 259 3.08 -1.35 6.83
CA PRO A 259 2.66 -2.13 5.68
C PRO A 259 3.68 -3.25 5.40
N THR A 260 3.18 -4.43 5.06
CA THR A 260 3.99 -5.53 4.56
C THR A 260 3.64 -5.77 3.10
N LEU A 261 4.62 -5.67 2.22
CA LEU A 261 4.46 -6.05 0.81
C LEU A 261 4.51 -7.57 0.67
N LEU A 262 3.66 -8.11 -0.20
CA LEU A 262 3.57 -9.53 -0.48
C LEU A 262 4.18 -9.88 -1.84
N ASP A 263 5.16 -10.77 -1.86
CA ASP A 263 5.69 -11.37 -3.10
C ASP A 263 4.85 -12.58 -3.48
N VAL A 264 3.72 -12.33 -4.11
CA VAL A 264 2.72 -13.36 -4.48
C VAL A 264 2.38 -13.38 -5.97
N LYS A 265 2.73 -12.34 -6.72
CA LYS A 265 2.54 -12.26 -8.15
C LYS A 265 3.54 -13.14 -8.88
N LYS A 266 3.11 -13.84 -9.93
CA LYS A 266 4.01 -14.60 -10.81
C LYS A 266 4.55 -13.71 -11.92
N ALA A 267 5.74 -14.03 -12.43
CA ALA A 267 6.31 -13.31 -13.57
C ALA A 267 5.48 -13.44 -14.86
N SER A 268 4.65 -14.48 -14.97
CA SER A 268 3.72 -14.67 -16.10
C SER A 268 2.48 -13.78 -16.02
N GLU A 269 2.17 -13.21 -14.84
CA GLU A 269 1.03 -12.34 -14.62
C GLU A 269 1.41 -10.89 -14.93
N GLN A 270 0.57 -10.19 -15.66
CA GLN A 270 0.73 -8.76 -15.90
C GLN A 270 0.46 -7.98 -14.60
N SER A 271 -0.63 -8.33 -13.92
CA SER A 271 -1.02 -7.77 -12.62
C SER A 271 -1.68 -8.85 -11.77
N LEU A 272 -1.51 -8.77 -10.47
CA LEU A 272 -2.28 -9.50 -9.47
C LEU A 272 -2.80 -8.48 -8.46
N LEU A 273 -4.11 -8.32 -8.40
CA LEU A 273 -4.77 -7.23 -7.69
C LEU A 273 -5.74 -7.77 -6.64
N VAL A 274 -5.89 -7.03 -5.56
CA VAL A 274 -6.88 -7.32 -4.52
C VAL A 274 -8.27 -7.07 -5.06
N GLY A 275 -9.20 -8.02 -4.87
CA GLY A 275 -10.63 -7.79 -5.06
C GLY A 275 -11.14 -6.88 -3.95
N PRO A 276 -11.52 -5.63 -4.27
CA PRO A 276 -11.88 -4.65 -3.24
C PRO A 276 -13.12 -5.03 -2.46
N GLY A 277 -13.27 -4.46 -1.27
CA GLY A 277 -14.46 -4.59 -0.44
C GLY A 277 -14.22 -5.42 0.82
N ARG A 278 -14.41 -6.74 0.79
CA ARG A 278 -14.35 -7.55 2.01
C ARG A 278 -13.68 -8.90 1.83
N GLY A 279 -12.72 -9.19 2.72
CA GLY A 279 -12.21 -10.53 2.97
C GLY A 279 -13.03 -11.28 4.03
N ILE A 280 -12.57 -12.47 4.39
CA ILE A 280 -13.14 -13.28 5.47
C ILE A 280 -12.04 -13.79 6.40
N VAL A 281 -12.43 -14.08 7.66
CA VAL A 281 -11.64 -14.91 8.57
C VAL A 281 -12.37 -16.24 8.72
N ILE A 282 -11.68 -17.35 8.48
CA ILE A 282 -12.29 -18.69 8.59
C ILE A 282 -12.60 -18.95 10.06
N SER A 283 -13.87 -19.18 10.40
CA SER A 283 -14.34 -19.29 11.77
C SER A 283 -14.28 -20.71 12.35
N THR A 284 -14.17 -21.74 11.49
CA THR A 284 -14.26 -23.15 11.91
C THR A 284 -13.31 -24.05 11.10
N GLY A 285 -13.11 -25.28 11.57
CA GLY A 285 -12.31 -26.29 10.89
C GLY A 285 -10.80 -26.13 11.05
N GLU A 286 -10.05 -26.91 10.29
CA GLU A 286 -8.58 -26.98 10.34
C GLU A 286 -7.91 -25.62 10.07
N HIS A 287 -8.55 -24.77 9.27
CA HIS A 287 -8.03 -23.48 8.89
C HIS A 287 -8.63 -22.31 9.67
N LYS A 288 -9.22 -22.57 10.83
CA LYS A 288 -9.77 -21.53 11.70
C LYS A 288 -8.73 -20.45 12.00
N GLY A 289 -9.13 -19.19 11.87
CA GLY A 289 -8.29 -18.00 12.06
C GLY A 289 -7.52 -17.57 10.81
N ARG A 290 -7.56 -18.36 9.72
CA ARG A 290 -6.95 -17.93 8.46
C ARG A 290 -7.72 -16.77 7.86
N ILE A 291 -6.97 -15.75 7.47
CA ILE A 291 -7.48 -14.56 6.77
C ILE A 291 -7.44 -14.86 5.26
N VAL A 292 -8.52 -14.54 4.57
CA VAL A 292 -8.65 -14.77 3.11
C VAL A 292 -9.14 -13.49 2.45
N PHE A 293 -8.38 -13.00 1.50
CA PHE A 293 -8.79 -11.95 0.57
C PHE A 293 -8.88 -12.54 -0.83
N THR A 294 -9.85 -12.10 -1.61
CA THR A 294 -9.95 -12.45 -3.03
C THR A 294 -9.00 -11.57 -3.83
N CYS A 295 -8.38 -12.16 -4.85
CA CYS A 295 -7.58 -11.45 -5.82
C CYS A 295 -8.05 -11.80 -7.23
N TYR A 296 -7.72 -10.96 -8.20
CA TYR A 296 -7.89 -11.24 -9.62
C TYR A 296 -6.60 -10.95 -10.36
N GLU A 297 -6.35 -11.69 -11.42
CA GLU A 297 -5.16 -11.51 -12.22
C GLU A 297 -5.48 -10.98 -13.61
N PHE A 298 -4.49 -10.31 -14.20
CA PHE A 298 -4.45 -9.99 -15.61
C PHE A 298 -3.29 -10.74 -16.26
N THR A 299 -3.58 -11.38 -17.37
CA THR A 299 -2.56 -12.04 -18.20
C THR A 299 -2.88 -11.73 -19.65
N ASN A 300 -1.96 -11.08 -20.37
CA ASN A 300 -2.12 -10.70 -21.78
C ASN A 300 -3.41 -9.91 -22.10
N GLY A 301 -3.89 -9.13 -21.16
CA GLY A 301 -5.11 -8.32 -21.33
C GLY A 301 -6.41 -9.01 -20.93
N ASP A 302 -6.37 -10.29 -20.58
CA ASP A 302 -7.54 -11.03 -20.09
C ASP A 302 -7.63 -10.95 -18.55
N LYS A 303 -8.86 -10.76 -18.04
CA LYS A 303 -9.16 -10.80 -16.60
C LYS A 303 -9.58 -12.22 -16.22
N ASN A 304 -8.94 -12.80 -15.21
CA ASN A 304 -9.23 -14.13 -14.69
C ASN A 304 -9.54 -14.09 -13.18
#